data_2105f6de02be77654602eb53262b3204
#
_entry.id   2105f6de02be77654602eb53262b3204
#
_cell.length_a   1.000
_cell.length_b   1.000
_cell.length_c   1.000
_cell.angle_alpha   90.00
_cell.angle_beta   90.00
_cell.angle_gamma   90.00
#
_symmetry.space_group_name_H-M   'P 1'
#
loop_
_entity.id
_entity.type
_entity.pdbx_description
1 polymer ?
#
loop_
_entity_poly.entity_id
_entity_poly.type
_entity_poly.pdbx_seq_one_letter_code
_entity_poly.pdbx_strand_id
1 'polypeptide(L)'
;MEVLEAIGQRRSIRFYKSWKNVEDWKIQVMLQAARFASCQGNCNSTEAIVIDKATYPKKKWDEIVGCVSAFNELHLQTAPKLIVWLTNLDGWYKDLVKSFAVLFPLRAISAAQGWTYKLLTETTYPRLMSFPKDKTEDLFRIEAGQAMAQSMLAATELGLGTCLIATGRNPEAFPKVLGLPDNIVPLWAMTVGYPLENPDQRPRKRFDRLFHSNKYGKPLKEDKDTRALLKDVGMIMDPNPIDEREAELRSICRSLGLTEDMPDMPKEKIKELYKKDSPYYGELPKDLIKKGV
;
A
#
# COMPACT_ATOMS: atom_id res chain seq x y z
N MET A 1 -12.63 4.10 14.20
CA MET A 1 -12.23 5.10 13.16
C MET A 1 -13.12 4.92 11.94
N GLU A 2 -13.59 6.02 11.37
CA GLU A 2 -14.37 5.94 10.13
C GLU A 2 -13.46 5.72 8.92
N VAL A 3 -13.98 5.12 7.85
CA VAL A 3 -13.17 4.77 6.66
C VAL A 3 -12.49 6.00 6.04
N LEU A 4 -13.19 7.13 5.96
CA LEU A 4 -12.61 8.36 5.40
C LEU A 4 -11.48 8.90 6.27
N GLU A 5 -11.63 8.84 7.58
CA GLU A 5 -10.58 9.19 8.53
C GLU A 5 -9.37 8.26 8.39
N ALA A 6 -9.58 6.94 8.30
CA ALA A 6 -8.49 5.97 8.09
C ALA A 6 -7.70 6.26 6.79
N ILE A 7 -8.40 6.61 5.70
CA ILE A 7 -7.76 7.04 4.45
C ILE A 7 -6.91 8.30 4.67
N GLY A 8 -7.45 9.27 5.41
CA GLY A 8 -6.77 10.51 5.74
C GLY A 8 -5.56 10.34 6.65
N GLN A 9 -5.63 9.45 7.63
CA GLN A 9 -4.56 9.20 8.60
C GLN A 9 -3.48 8.25 8.11
N ARG A 10 -3.77 7.39 7.14
CA ARG A 10 -2.78 6.44 6.63
C ARG A 10 -1.54 7.15 6.07
N ARG A 11 -0.38 6.76 6.57
CA ARG A 11 0.94 7.25 6.13
C ARG A 11 1.83 6.08 5.72
N SER A 12 2.84 6.37 4.92
CA SER A 12 3.98 5.47 4.77
C SER A 12 4.91 5.67 5.95
N ILE A 13 4.82 4.81 6.94
CA ILE A 13 5.64 4.83 8.14
C ILE A 13 6.93 4.06 7.87
N ARG A 14 8.06 4.69 8.12
CA ARG A 14 9.39 4.16 7.82
C ARG A 14 10.20 3.83 9.05
N PHE A 15 9.79 4.38 10.20
CA PHE A 15 10.43 4.15 11.48
C PHE A 15 9.41 3.65 12.49
N TYR A 16 9.76 2.58 13.19
CA TYR A 16 8.87 1.86 14.09
C TYR A 16 9.49 1.76 15.48
N LYS A 17 8.63 1.60 16.48
CA LYS A 17 9.03 1.25 17.85
C LYS A 17 9.53 -0.19 17.84
N SER A 18 10.81 -0.39 17.55
CA SER A 18 11.43 -1.72 17.38
C SER A 18 11.36 -2.61 18.63
N TRP A 19 11.18 -1.99 19.80
CA TRP A 19 10.99 -2.68 21.10
C TRP A 19 9.57 -3.14 21.35
N LYS A 20 8.61 -2.78 20.47
CA LYS A 20 7.19 -3.14 20.60
C LYS A 20 6.79 -4.06 19.47
N ASN A 21 6.58 -5.34 19.77
CA ASN A 21 6.10 -6.30 18.77
C ASN A 21 4.64 -6.01 18.39
N VAL A 22 4.23 -6.50 17.23
CA VAL A 22 2.83 -6.43 16.76
C VAL A 22 2.16 -7.74 17.12
N GLU A 23 1.01 -7.64 17.74
CA GLU A 23 0.18 -8.76 18.13
C GLU A 23 -0.33 -9.54 16.92
N ASP A 24 -0.28 -10.85 16.95
CA ASP A 24 -0.63 -11.70 15.80
C ASP A 24 -2.08 -11.53 15.35
N TRP A 25 -3.02 -11.25 16.28
CA TRP A 25 -4.40 -10.99 15.91
C TRP A 25 -4.57 -9.74 15.03
N LYS A 26 -3.74 -8.71 15.23
CA LYS A 26 -3.76 -7.51 14.37
C LYS A 26 -3.30 -7.84 12.95
N ILE A 27 -2.25 -8.67 12.83
CA ILE A 27 -1.81 -9.16 11.52
C ILE A 27 -2.95 -9.97 10.86
N GLN A 28 -3.63 -10.83 11.61
CA GLN A 28 -4.76 -11.59 11.07
C GLN A 28 -5.89 -10.67 10.59
N VAL A 29 -6.24 -9.61 11.31
CA VAL A 29 -7.24 -8.62 10.87
C VAL A 29 -6.81 -7.95 9.56
N MET A 30 -5.54 -7.54 9.45
CA MET A 30 -4.99 -6.95 8.22
C MET A 30 -5.09 -7.92 7.03
N LEU A 31 -4.78 -9.20 7.23
CA LEU A 31 -4.86 -10.22 6.19
C LEU A 31 -6.32 -10.56 5.83
N GLN A 32 -7.22 -10.57 6.81
CA GLN A 32 -8.65 -10.72 6.53
C GLN A 32 -9.21 -9.55 5.72
N ALA A 33 -8.82 -8.31 6.04
CA ALA A 33 -9.20 -7.16 5.23
C ALA A 33 -8.72 -7.30 3.78
N ALA A 34 -7.48 -7.76 3.57
CA ALA A 34 -6.96 -8.05 2.24
C ALA A 34 -7.75 -9.15 1.53
N ARG A 35 -8.11 -10.22 2.24
CA ARG A 35 -8.86 -11.37 1.68
C ARG A 35 -10.25 -10.99 1.18
N PHE A 36 -10.86 -9.95 1.75
CA PHE A 36 -12.16 -9.44 1.32
C PHE A 36 -12.08 -8.37 0.23
N ALA A 37 -10.91 -8.09 -0.31
CA ALA A 37 -10.79 -7.22 -1.47
C ALA A 37 -11.46 -7.86 -2.70
N SER A 38 -11.95 -7.00 -3.61
CA SER A 38 -12.52 -7.48 -4.86
C SER A 38 -11.46 -8.22 -5.67
N CYS A 39 -11.82 -9.39 -6.20
CA CYS A 39 -10.96 -10.17 -7.08
C CYS A 39 -11.76 -10.73 -8.25
N GLN A 40 -11.13 -10.83 -9.41
CA GLN A 40 -11.79 -11.31 -10.62
C GLN A 40 -12.09 -12.81 -10.51
N GLY A 41 -13.32 -13.15 -10.84
CA GLY A 41 -13.75 -14.54 -10.84
C GLY A 41 -13.70 -15.23 -9.48
N ASN A 42 -13.57 -14.47 -8.40
CA ASN A 42 -13.39 -15.01 -7.04
C ASN A 42 -12.17 -15.95 -6.93
N CYS A 43 -11.13 -15.76 -7.76
CA CYS A 43 -9.96 -16.63 -7.82
C CYS A 43 -9.03 -16.53 -6.62
N ASN A 44 -9.11 -15.41 -5.86
CA ASN A 44 -8.28 -15.18 -4.65
C ASN A 44 -6.78 -15.43 -4.89
N SER A 45 -6.26 -14.87 -5.99
CA SER A 45 -4.85 -15.08 -6.41
C SER A 45 -3.83 -14.37 -5.51
N THR A 46 -4.27 -13.43 -4.67
CA THR A 46 -3.39 -12.70 -3.76
C THR A 46 -3.06 -13.52 -2.53
N GLU A 47 -1.78 -13.78 -2.31
CA GLU A 47 -1.24 -14.48 -1.15
C GLU A 47 -0.25 -13.58 -0.39
N ALA A 48 0.16 -14.00 0.80
CA ALA A 48 1.16 -13.28 1.57
C ALA A 48 2.00 -14.19 2.45
N ILE A 49 3.29 -13.86 2.61
CA ILE A 49 4.16 -14.42 3.64
C ILE A 49 4.31 -13.38 4.75
N VAL A 50 4.00 -13.78 5.98
CA VAL A 50 4.25 -12.97 7.17
C VAL A 50 5.56 -13.41 7.80
N ILE A 51 6.47 -12.47 7.98
CA ILE A 51 7.77 -12.69 8.62
C ILE A 51 7.81 -11.91 9.92
N ASP A 52 8.00 -12.60 11.02
CA ASP A 52 8.29 -12.02 12.32
C ASP A 52 9.81 -11.93 12.51
N LYS A 53 10.32 -10.70 12.52
CA LYS A 53 11.76 -10.45 12.66
C LYS A 53 12.37 -11.09 13.92
N ALA A 54 11.61 -11.16 15.02
CA ALA A 54 12.10 -11.69 16.29
C ALA A 54 12.38 -13.19 16.24
N THR A 55 11.64 -13.93 15.41
CA THR A 55 11.76 -15.40 15.32
C THR A 55 12.40 -15.88 14.02
N TYR A 56 12.52 -14.98 13.02
CA TYR A 56 13.08 -15.32 11.72
C TYR A 56 14.61 -15.43 11.79
N PRO A 57 15.24 -16.45 11.16
CA PRO A 57 16.68 -16.60 11.20
C PRO A 57 17.43 -15.37 10.68
N LYS A 58 18.34 -14.84 11.51
CA LYS A 58 19.08 -13.59 11.18
C LYS A 58 19.72 -13.62 9.80
N LYS A 59 20.38 -14.72 9.43
CA LYS A 59 21.03 -14.87 8.12
C LYS A 59 20.03 -14.67 6.98
N LYS A 60 18.84 -15.29 7.06
CA LYS A 60 17.79 -15.14 6.06
C LYS A 60 17.19 -13.74 6.05
N TRP A 61 17.09 -13.09 7.20
CA TRP A 61 16.69 -11.70 7.27
C TRP A 61 17.68 -10.79 6.54
N ASP A 62 18.98 -10.99 6.76
CA ASP A 62 20.04 -10.23 6.10
C ASP A 62 20.03 -10.45 4.56
N GLU A 63 19.69 -11.65 4.09
CA GLU A 63 19.47 -11.96 2.67
C GLU A 63 18.27 -11.16 2.10
N ILE A 64 17.15 -11.06 2.85
CA ILE A 64 16.00 -10.22 2.47
C ILE A 64 16.40 -8.75 2.39
N VAL A 65 17.13 -8.24 3.39
CA VAL A 65 17.63 -6.87 3.39
C VAL A 65 18.50 -6.60 2.16
N GLY A 66 19.33 -7.55 1.77
CA GLY A 66 20.16 -7.47 0.56
C GLY A 66 19.37 -7.39 -0.76
N CYS A 67 18.10 -7.80 -0.77
CA CYS A 67 17.23 -7.74 -1.94
C CYS A 67 16.47 -6.40 -2.08
N VAL A 68 16.40 -5.59 -1.03
CA VAL A 68 15.74 -4.29 -1.07
C VAL A 68 16.73 -3.17 -1.42
N SER A 69 16.24 -2.04 -1.89
CA SER A 69 17.11 -0.88 -2.14
C SER A 69 17.70 -0.34 -0.83
N ALA A 70 18.91 0.22 -0.90
CA ALA A 70 19.60 0.80 0.26
C ALA A 70 18.72 1.80 1.04
N PHE A 71 17.88 2.56 0.32
CA PHE A 71 16.93 3.50 0.91
C PHE A 71 15.88 2.80 1.81
N ASN A 72 15.56 1.53 1.54
CA ASN A 72 14.57 0.78 2.30
C ASN A 72 15.18 -0.06 3.44
N GLU A 73 16.50 -0.16 3.53
CA GLU A 73 17.18 -0.93 4.60
C GLU A 73 16.83 -0.39 5.98
N LEU A 74 16.79 0.93 6.15
CA LEU A 74 16.43 1.58 7.42
C LEU A 74 15.01 1.21 7.88
N HIS A 75 14.07 1.05 6.95
CA HIS A 75 12.70 0.63 7.29
C HIS A 75 12.70 -0.76 7.92
N LEU A 76 13.50 -1.70 7.37
CA LEU A 76 13.63 -3.05 7.87
C LEU A 76 14.38 -3.14 9.20
N GLN A 77 15.27 -2.18 9.50
CA GLN A 77 16.00 -2.16 10.77
C GLN A 77 15.07 -2.01 11.97
N THR A 78 14.02 -1.21 11.84
CA THR A 78 13.10 -0.91 12.95
C THR A 78 11.79 -1.69 12.88
N ALA A 79 11.36 -2.18 11.71
CA ALA A 79 10.10 -2.90 11.56
C ALA A 79 10.13 -4.28 12.26
N PRO A 80 9.18 -4.58 13.17
CA PRO A 80 9.09 -5.89 13.81
C PRO A 80 8.50 -6.97 12.90
N LYS A 81 7.65 -6.61 11.94
CA LYS A 81 7.00 -7.54 11.00
C LYS A 81 7.20 -7.11 9.56
N LEU A 82 7.29 -8.08 8.66
CA LEU A 82 7.30 -7.89 7.22
C LEU A 82 6.23 -8.76 6.59
N ILE A 83 5.39 -8.20 5.74
CA ILE A 83 4.44 -8.95 4.92
C ILE A 83 4.92 -8.88 3.48
N VAL A 84 5.23 -10.02 2.88
CA VAL A 84 5.56 -10.10 1.46
C VAL A 84 4.30 -10.50 0.69
N TRP A 85 3.83 -9.60 -0.15
CA TRP A 85 2.66 -9.80 -0.98
C TRP A 85 3.04 -10.54 -2.26
N LEU A 86 2.27 -11.55 -2.58
CA LEU A 86 2.49 -12.49 -3.65
C LEU A 86 1.25 -12.57 -4.55
N THR A 87 1.43 -13.01 -5.76
CA THR A 87 0.33 -13.51 -6.58
C THR A 87 0.59 -14.93 -7.03
N ASN A 88 -0.47 -15.75 -6.95
CA ASN A 88 -0.47 -17.13 -7.39
C ASN A 88 -1.11 -17.22 -8.78
N LEU A 89 -0.29 -17.45 -9.80
CA LEU A 89 -0.77 -17.54 -11.19
C LEU A 89 -1.63 -18.77 -11.44
N ASP A 90 -1.45 -19.84 -10.65
CA ASP A 90 -2.24 -21.07 -10.76
C ASP A 90 -3.71 -20.88 -10.39
N GLY A 91 -4.01 -19.95 -9.48
CA GLY A 91 -5.38 -19.66 -9.06
C GLY A 91 -6.30 -19.35 -10.24
N TRP A 92 -5.79 -18.65 -11.27
CA TRP A 92 -6.53 -18.39 -12.49
C TRP A 92 -6.71 -19.65 -13.34
N TYR A 93 -5.61 -20.36 -13.63
CA TYR A 93 -5.64 -21.47 -14.58
C TYR A 93 -6.28 -22.75 -14.02
N LYS A 94 -6.20 -22.97 -12.70
CA LYS A 94 -6.67 -24.20 -12.08
C LYS A 94 -8.04 -24.05 -11.41
N ASP A 95 -8.36 -22.87 -10.89
CA ASP A 95 -9.50 -22.69 -10.00
C ASP A 95 -10.62 -21.79 -10.53
N LEU A 96 -10.41 -21.09 -11.67
CA LEU A 96 -11.36 -20.12 -12.19
C LEU A 96 -12.79 -20.67 -12.28
N VAL A 97 -13.00 -21.85 -12.89
CA VAL A 97 -14.36 -22.44 -13.03
C VAL A 97 -14.97 -22.78 -11.69
N LYS A 98 -14.19 -23.35 -10.79
CA LYS A 98 -14.64 -23.70 -9.43
C LYS A 98 -15.03 -22.45 -8.64
N SER A 99 -14.18 -21.42 -8.72
CA SER A 99 -14.39 -20.13 -8.05
C SER A 99 -15.65 -19.42 -8.53
N PHE A 100 -15.92 -19.45 -9.85
CA PHE A 100 -17.17 -18.93 -10.40
C PHE A 100 -18.38 -19.77 -10.05
N ALA A 101 -18.25 -21.10 -10.09
CA ALA A 101 -19.39 -22.00 -9.86
C ALA A 101 -20.06 -21.79 -8.50
N VAL A 102 -19.28 -21.48 -7.46
CA VAL A 102 -19.83 -21.22 -6.12
C VAL A 102 -20.60 -19.91 -6.01
N LEU A 103 -20.46 -18.99 -6.97
CA LEU A 103 -21.17 -17.72 -6.96
C LEU A 103 -22.65 -17.86 -7.33
N PHE A 104 -23.05 -18.93 -8.05
CA PHE A 104 -24.44 -19.17 -8.42
C PHE A 104 -25.35 -19.49 -7.21
N PRO A 105 -25.04 -20.49 -6.36
CA PRO A 105 -25.85 -20.77 -5.18
C PRO A 105 -25.83 -19.62 -4.16
N LEU A 106 -24.76 -18.81 -4.13
CA LEU A 106 -24.67 -17.60 -3.30
C LEU A 106 -25.46 -16.42 -3.86
N ARG A 107 -26.06 -16.54 -5.04
CA ARG A 107 -26.77 -15.46 -5.76
C ARG A 107 -25.89 -14.24 -6.07
N ALA A 108 -24.57 -14.38 -6.02
CA ALA A 108 -23.63 -13.34 -6.41
C ALA A 108 -23.63 -13.12 -7.93
N ILE A 109 -23.89 -14.17 -8.71
CA ILE A 109 -24.19 -14.13 -10.14
C ILE A 109 -25.42 -15.02 -10.44
N SER A 110 -26.14 -14.69 -11.49
CA SER A 110 -27.39 -15.42 -11.84
C SER A 110 -27.70 -15.39 -13.33
N ALA A 111 -28.56 -16.31 -13.77
CA ALA A 111 -29.08 -16.35 -15.15
C ALA A 111 -29.85 -15.08 -15.53
N ALA A 112 -30.54 -14.45 -14.57
CA ALA A 112 -31.23 -13.18 -14.78
C ALA A 112 -30.29 -12.03 -15.16
N GLN A 113 -29.02 -12.10 -14.74
CA GLN A 113 -27.93 -11.17 -15.09
C GLN A 113 -27.17 -11.60 -16.36
N GLY A 114 -27.67 -12.64 -17.05
CA GLY A 114 -27.01 -13.21 -18.24
C GLY A 114 -25.95 -14.26 -17.95
N TRP A 115 -25.70 -14.59 -16.67
CA TRP A 115 -24.71 -15.60 -16.29
C TRP A 115 -25.37 -16.97 -16.22
N THR A 116 -24.95 -17.88 -17.08
CA THR A 116 -25.31 -19.29 -17.03
C THR A 116 -24.08 -20.17 -16.91
N TYR A 117 -24.26 -21.35 -16.35
CA TYR A 117 -23.16 -22.32 -16.28
C TYR A 117 -22.61 -22.67 -17.66
N LYS A 118 -23.52 -22.79 -18.67
CA LYS A 118 -23.16 -23.01 -20.06
C LYS A 118 -22.29 -21.87 -20.62
N LEU A 119 -22.70 -20.61 -20.41
CA LEU A 119 -21.89 -19.45 -20.81
C LEU A 119 -20.51 -19.48 -20.17
N LEU A 120 -20.44 -19.79 -18.87
CA LEU A 120 -19.17 -19.86 -18.15
C LEU A 120 -18.24 -20.91 -18.76
N THR A 121 -18.73 -22.14 -18.96
CA THR A 121 -17.89 -23.28 -19.40
C THR A 121 -17.58 -23.28 -20.89
N GLU A 122 -18.53 -22.89 -21.73
CA GLU A 122 -18.39 -23.00 -23.20
C GLU A 122 -17.84 -21.73 -23.85
N THR A 123 -17.97 -20.58 -23.22
CA THR A 123 -17.56 -19.28 -23.80
C THR A 123 -16.56 -18.54 -22.94
N THR A 124 -16.90 -18.27 -21.68
CA THR A 124 -16.08 -17.39 -20.82
C THR A 124 -14.77 -18.05 -20.45
N TYR A 125 -14.80 -19.28 -19.97
CA TYR A 125 -13.61 -20.00 -19.54
C TYR A 125 -12.61 -20.21 -20.70
N PRO A 126 -12.96 -20.74 -21.88
CA PRO A 126 -12.02 -20.88 -22.99
C PRO A 126 -11.39 -19.56 -23.39
N ARG A 127 -12.18 -18.47 -23.42
CA ARG A 127 -11.68 -17.14 -23.75
C ARG A 127 -10.67 -16.63 -22.72
N LEU A 128 -10.97 -16.76 -21.41
CA LEU A 128 -10.08 -16.31 -20.35
C LEU A 128 -8.79 -17.13 -20.31
N MET A 129 -8.89 -18.44 -20.56
CA MET A 129 -7.72 -19.32 -20.62
C MET A 129 -6.81 -19.08 -21.84
N SER A 130 -7.32 -18.39 -22.86
CA SER A 130 -6.53 -17.99 -24.03
C SER A 130 -5.73 -16.68 -23.81
N PHE A 131 -5.92 -16.01 -22.68
CA PHE A 131 -5.17 -14.77 -22.39
C PHE A 131 -3.66 -15.06 -22.24
N PRO A 132 -2.81 -14.22 -22.80
CA PRO A 132 -1.37 -14.28 -22.57
C PRO A 132 -1.04 -14.23 -21.07
N LYS A 133 -0.06 -15.01 -20.65
CA LYS A 133 0.32 -15.13 -19.23
C LYS A 133 0.69 -13.77 -18.60
N ASP A 134 1.40 -12.93 -19.36
CA ASP A 134 1.76 -11.57 -18.94
C ASP A 134 0.53 -10.70 -18.66
N LYS A 135 -0.52 -10.80 -19.48
CA LYS A 135 -1.78 -10.06 -19.26
C LYS A 135 -2.54 -10.52 -18.04
N THR A 136 -2.51 -11.82 -17.77
CA THR A 136 -3.10 -12.40 -16.55
C THR A 136 -2.33 -11.93 -15.31
N GLU A 137 -1.02 -11.90 -15.38
CA GLU A 137 -0.17 -11.39 -14.29
C GLU A 137 -0.43 -9.91 -14.00
N ASP A 138 -0.53 -9.06 -15.04
CA ASP A 138 -0.88 -7.64 -14.87
C ASP A 138 -2.20 -7.46 -14.13
N LEU A 139 -3.21 -8.26 -14.46
CA LEU A 139 -4.53 -8.23 -13.81
C LEU A 139 -4.41 -8.57 -12.31
N PHE A 140 -3.68 -9.61 -11.98
CA PHE A 140 -3.48 -10.01 -10.58
C PHE A 140 -2.66 -8.99 -9.78
N ARG A 141 -1.74 -8.28 -10.42
CA ARG A 141 -1.04 -7.16 -9.80
C ARG A 141 -2.00 -6.04 -9.37
N ILE A 142 -3.04 -5.77 -10.19
CA ILE A 142 -4.09 -4.79 -9.85
C ILE A 142 -4.90 -5.27 -8.66
N GLU A 143 -5.32 -6.53 -8.64
CA GLU A 143 -6.08 -7.13 -7.52
C GLU A 143 -5.27 -7.12 -6.22
N ALA A 144 -4.01 -7.50 -6.28
CA ALA A 144 -3.12 -7.43 -5.12
C ALA A 144 -2.98 -5.99 -4.60
N GLY A 145 -2.98 -4.98 -5.48
CA GLY A 145 -3.00 -3.57 -5.09
C GLY A 145 -4.23 -3.21 -4.26
N GLN A 146 -5.41 -3.72 -4.63
CA GLN A 146 -6.66 -3.54 -3.86
C GLN A 146 -6.56 -4.21 -2.48
N ALA A 147 -6.08 -5.46 -2.42
CA ALA A 147 -5.89 -6.21 -1.19
C ALA A 147 -4.90 -5.50 -0.24
N MET A 148 -3.77 -5.04 -0.77
CA MET A 148 -2.78 -4.26 -0.02
C MET A 148 -3.38 -2.96 0.53
N ALA A 149 -4.19 -2.24 -0.25
CA ALA A 149 -4.83 -1.01 0.19
C ALA A 149 -5.78 -1.25 1.37
N GLN A 150 -6.63 -2.28 1.32
CA GLN A 150 -7.52 -2.64 2.43
C GLN A 150 -6.74 -3.05 3.67
N SER A 151 -5.66 -3.84 3.50
CA SER A 151 -4.78 -4.23 4.61
C SER A 151 -4.14 -3.02 5.30
N MET A 152 -3.69 -2.02 4.52
CA MET A 152 -3.10 -0.79 5.06
C MET A 152 -4.12 0.07 5.82
N LEU A 153 -5.38 0.11 5.37
CA LEU A 153 -6.45 0.82 6.09
C LEU A 153 -6.77 0.11 7.41
N ALA A 154 -6.87 -1.21 7.41
CA ALA A 154 -7.05 -2.00 8.63
C ALA A 154 -5.88 -1.82 9.61
N ALA A 155 -4.64 -1.75 9.12
CA ALA A 155 -3.48 -1.43 9.95
C ALA A 155 -3.61 -0.07 10.63
N THR A 156 -4.04 0.95 9.87
CA THR A 156 -4.25 2.32 10.39
C THR A 156 -5.31 2.33 11.49
N GLU A 157 -6.44 1.65 11.28
CA GLU A 157 -7.51 1.49 12.29
C GLU A 157 -6.97 0.85 13.59
N LEU A 158 -6.04 -0.09 13.47
CA LEU A 158 -5.43 -0.80 14.61
C LEU A 158 -4.26 -0.03 15.26
N GLY A 159 -4.00 1.21 14.84
CA GLY A 159 -2.90 2.04 15.34
C GLY A 159 -1.52 1.57 14.86
N LEU A 160 -1.46 0.81 13.76
CA LEU A 160 -0.22 0.36 13.14
C LEU A 160 0.18 1.24 11.96
N GLY A 161 1.48 1.37 11.76
CA GLY A 161 2.07 1.96 10.57
C GLY A 161 2.49 0.90 9.56
N THR A 162 2.45 1.27 8.29
CA THR A 162 2.88 0.41 7.19
C THR A 162 3.69 1.20 6.16
N CYS A 163 4.60 0.52 5.45
CA CYS A 163 5.25 1.06 4.26
C CYS A 163 5.47 -0.05 3.24
N LEU A 164 4.97 0.16 2.01
CA LEU A 164 5.33 -0.69 0.88
C LEU A 164 6.75 -0.37 0.45
N ILE A 165 7.56 -1.40 0.27
CA ILE A 165 8.95 -1.31 -0.14
C ILE A 165 9.22 -2.18 -1.37
N ALA A 166 9.97 -1.63 -2.32
CA ALA A 166 10.35 -2.35 -3.52
C ALA A 166 11.54 -3.29 -3.25
N THR A 167 11.48 -4.47 -3.86
CA THR A 167 12.52 -5.50 -3.80
C THR A 167 13.45 -5.45 -5.01
N GLY A 168 13.65 -4.26 -5.56
CA GLY A 168 14.26 -4.08 -6.88
C GLY A 168 15.78 -4.11 -6.94
N ARG A 169 16.52 -4.22 -5.81
CA ARG A 169 17.98 -4.31 -5.83
C ARG A 169 18.45 -5.65 -6.44
N ASN A 170 17.77 -6.72 -6.08
CA ASN A 170 18.04 -8.05 -6.62
C ASN A 170 16.71 -8.82 -6.81
N PRO A 171 15.96 -8.51 -7.87
CA PRO A 171 14.64 -9.07 -8.07
C PRO A 171 14.66 -10.59 -8.33
N GLU A 172 15.75 -11.12 -8.89
CA GLU A 172 15.90 -12.56 -9.17
C GLU A 172 16.24 -13.37 -7.91
N ALA A 173 16.95 -12.76 -6.97
CA ALA A 173 17.31 -13.43 -5.71
C ALA A 173 16.13 -13.46 -4.72
N PHE A 174 15.27 -12.47 -4.74
CA PHE A 174 14.19 -12.34 -3.76
C PHE A 174 13.24 -13.55 -3.71
N PRO A 175 12.75 -14.10 -4.85
CA PRO A 175 11.95 -15.32 -4.85
C PRO A 175 12.70 -16.53 -4.28
N LYS A 176 14.00 -16.65 -4.57
CA LYS A 176 14.85 -17.77 -4.10
C LYS A 176 15.06 -17.70 -2.59
N VAL A 177 15.30 -16.53 -2.02
CA VAL A 177 15.45 -16.31 -0.58
C VAL A 177 14.17 -16.73 0.17
N LEU A 178 13.01 -16.48 -0.43
CA LEU A 178 11.71 -16.84 0.12
C LEU A 178 11.29 -18.29 -0.18
N GLY A 179 12.03 -19.01 -1.03
CA GLY A 179 11.68 -20.36 -1.44
C GLY A 179 10.41 -20.46 -2.28
N LEU A 180 10.14 -19.45 -3.12
CA LEU A 180 8.94 -19.41 -3.94
C LEU A 180 9.04 -20.35 -5.13
N PRO A 181 7.99 -21.13 -5.46
CA PRO A 181 7.89 -21.85 -6.72
C PRO A 181 7.61 -20.88 -7.90
N ASP A 182 7.83 -21.35 -9.13
CA ASP A 182 7.79 -20.52 -10.35
C ASP A 182 6.42 -19.87 -10.66
N ASN A 183 5.34 -20.46 -10.11
CA ASN A 183 3.97 -19.94 -10.28
C ASN A 183 3.59 -18.88 -9.25
N ILE A 184 4.45 -18.59 -8.27
CA ILE A 184 4.24 -17.57 -7.25
C ILE A 184 5.16 -16.40 -7.52
N VAL A 185 4.57 -15.23 -7.74
CA VAL A 185 5.30 -14.01 -8.07
C VAL A 185 5.27 -13.03 -6.90
N PRO A 186 6.43 -12.62 -6.36
CA PRO A 186 6.48 -11.59 -5.34
C PRO A 186 6.20 -10.22 -5.96
N LEU A 187 5.33 -9.44 -5.31
CA LEU A 187 4.89 -8.13 -5.81
C LEU A 187 5.55 -6.99 -5.03
N TRP A 188 5.29 -6.96 -3.73
CA TRP A 188 5.76 -5.93 -2.81
C TRP A 188 6.06 -6.54 -1.44
N ALA A 189 7.04 -5.98 -0.75
CA ALA A 189 7.18 -6.20 0.68
C ALA A 189 6.56 -5.01 1.43
N MET A 190 5.95 -5.25 2.59
CA MET A 190 5.31 -4.24 3.42
C MET A 190 5.81 -4.38 4.86
N THR A 191 6.50 -3.36 5.34
CA THR A 191 6.88 -3.28 6.75
C THR A 191 5.67 -2.92 7.59
N VAL A 192 5.56 -3.51 8.79
CA VAL A 192 4.45 -3.30 9.73
C VAL A 192 4.99 -3.15 11.15
N GLY A 193 4.48 -2.17 11.87
CA GLY A 193 4.84 -1.96 13.27
C GLY A 193 4.11 -0.78 13.89
N TYR A 194 4.34 -0.53 15.17
CA TYR A 194 3.86 0.69 15.82
C TYR A 194 4.70 1.88 15.38
N PRO A 195 4.10 2.97 14.88
CA PRO A 195 4.85 4.10 14.35
C PRO A 195 5.68 4.78 15.44
N LEU A 196 6.93 5.14 15.08
CA LEU A 196 7.79 6.02 15.87
C LEU A 196 7.76 7.45 15.32
N GLU A 197 7.16 7.63 14.16
CA GLU A 197 7.02 8.90 13.46
C GLU A 197 5.55 9.20 13.17
N ASN A 198 5.24 10.48 12.99
CA ASN A 198 3.92 10.95 12.57
C ASN A 198 4.05 11.93 11.39
N PRO A 199 4.43 11.45 10.19
CA PRO A 199 4.66 12.31 9.05
C PRO A 199 3.36 12.95 8.57
N ASP A 200 3.45 14.16 8.04
CA ASP A 200 2.33 14.87 7.43
C ASP A 200 1.70 14.09 6.28
N GLN A 201 0.46 14.44 6.01
CA GLN A 201 -0.21 13.98 4.82
C GLN A 201 0.53 14.49 3.58
N ARG A 202 0.97 13.55 2.72
CA ARG A 202 1.68 13.92 1.50
C ARG A 202 0.76 14.67 0.55
N PRO A 203 1.24 15.76 -0.06
CA PRO A 203 0.48 16.46 -1.09
C PRO A 203 0.19 15.53 -2.27
N ARG A 204 -0.94 15.74 -2.91
CA ARG A 204 -1.34 15.07 -4.14
C ARG A 204 -1.44 16.09 -5.27
N LYS A 205 -1.34 15.64 -6.50
CA LYS A 205 -1.69 16.49 -7.64
C LYS A 205 -3.11 17.01 -7.46
N ARG A 206 -3.35 18.21 -7.94
CA ARG A 206 -4.67 18.84 -7.88
C ARG A 206 -5.73 17.92 -8.48
N PHE A 207 -6.91 17.93 -7.87
CA PHE A 207 -8.05 17.08 -8.24
C PHE A 207 -8.37 17.19 -9.75
N ASP A 208 -8.43 18.40 -10.28
CA ASP A 208 -8.71 18.70 -11.68
C ASP A 208 -7.60 18.27 -12.68
N ARG A 209 -6.42 17.92 -12.16
CA ARG A 209 -5.31 17.34 -12.94
C ARG A 209 -5.33 15.82 -13.01
N LEU A 210 -6.06 15.19 -12.10
CA LEU A 210 -6.13 13.73 -12.00
C LEU A 210 -7.43 13.18 -12.55
N PHE A 211 -8.52 13.92 -12.40
CA PHE A 211 -9.85 13.43 -12.74
C PHE A 211 -10.49 14.24 -13.88
N HIS A 212 -11.14 13.52 -14.77
CA HIS A 212 -11.70 14.07 -15.99
C HIS A 212 -13.18 13.74 -16.12
N SER A 213 -13.99 14.67 -16.62
CA SER A 213 -15.42 14.49 -16.85
C SER A 213 -15.72 14.12 -18.30
N ASN A 214 -16.33 12.96 -18.51
CA ASN A 214 -16.81 12.43 -19.79
C ASN A 214 -15.70 12.05 -20.81
N LYS A 215 -14.58 12.77 -20.87
CA LYS A 215 -13.44 12.46 -21.73
C LYS A 215 -12.15 12.94 -21.11
N TYR A 216 -11.05 12.26 -21.46
CA TYR A 216 -9.71 12.66 -21.05
C TYR A 216 -9.41 14.10 -21.48
N GLY A 217 -8.76 14.87 -20.60
CA GLY A 217 -8.40 16.26 -20.85
C GLY A 217 -9.51 17.29 -20.51
N LYS A 218 -10.73 16.86 -20.17
CA LYS A 218 -11.78 17.75 -19.65
C LYS A 218 -11.80 17.66 -18.11
N PRO A 219 -11.23 18.64 -17.37
CA PRO A 219 -11.11 18.53 -15.92
C PRO A 219 -12.45 18.36 -15.21
N LEU A 220 -12.51 17.45 -14.25
CA LEU A 220 -13.57 17.39 -13.26
C LEU A 220 -13.28 18.43 -12.18
N LYS A 221 -14.23 19.33 -11.93
CA LYS A 221 -14.07 20.36 -10.89
C LYS A 221 -14.25 19.75 -9.51
N GLU A 222 -13.35 20.10 -8.60
CA GLU A 222 -13.52 19.78 -7.18
C GLU A 222 -14.59 20.68 -6.57
N ASP A 223 -15.53 20.07 -5.86
CA ASP A 223 -16.54 20.81 -5.12
C ASP A 223 -15.97 21.30 -3.78
N LYS A 224 -16.21 22.58 -3.48
CA LYS A 224 -15.65 23.21 -2.28
C LYS A 224 -16.28 22.71 -0.98
N ASP A 225 -17.59 22.47 -1.00
CA ASP A 225 -18.32 22.02 0.19
C ASP A 225 -17.96 20.57 0.51
N THR A 226 -17.82 19.73 -0.52
CA THR A 226 -17.28 18.36 -0.38
C THR A 226 -15.85 18.40 0.21
N ARG A 227 -15.00 19.31 -0.28
CA ARG A 227 -13.64 19.43 0.27
C ARG A 227 -13.64 19.86 1.74
N ALA A 228 -14.54 20.77 2.13
CA ALA A 228 -14.69 21.18 3.52
C ALA A 228 -15.13 20.00 4.39
N LEU A 229 -16.14 19.25 3.96
CA LEU A 229 -16.59 18.02 4.64
C LEU A 229 -15.45 17.01 4.82
N LEU A 230 -14.62 16.81 3.80
CA LEU A 230 -13.49 15.87 3.86
C LEU A 230 -12.41 16.31 4.86
N LYS A 231 -12.28 17.61 5.11
CA LYS A 231 -11.43 18.13 6.19
C LYS A 231 -12.04 17.86 7.56
N ASP A 232 -13.34 18.10 7.72
CA ASP A 232 -14.04 17.91 8.99
C ASP A 232 -14.01 16.44 9.44
N VAL A 233 -14.10 15.49 8.52
CA VAL A 233 -14.00 14.06 8.83
C VAL A 233 -12.56 13.53 8.87
N GLY A 234 -11.55 14.39 8.76
CA GLY A 234 -10.14 14.02 8.88
C GLY A 234 -9.56 13.28 7.68
N MET A 235 -10.22 13.27 6.52
CA MET A 235 -9.66 12.69 5.30
C MET A 235 -8.61 13.61 4.67
N ILE A 236 -8.79 14.91 4.77
CA ILE A 236 -7.81 15.92 4.38
C ILE A 236 -7.33 16.59 5.67
N MET A 237 -6.03 16.54 5.92
CA MET A 237 -5.45 17.01 7.17
C MET A 237 -4.53 18.21 6.92
N ASP A 238 -4.51 19.11 7.89
CA ASP A 238 -3.51 20.17 7.94
C ASP A 238 -2.18 19.59 8.47
N PRO A 239 -1.03 20.18 8.13
CA PRO A 239 0.25 19.67 8.56
C PRO A 239 0.48 19.86 10.06
N ASN A 240 1.26 18.95 10.65
CA ASN A 240 1.72 19.07 12.02
C ASN A 240 2.65 20.30 12.20
N PRO A 241 2.74 20.88 13.41
CA PRO A 241 3.73 21.90 13.73
C PRO A 241 5.16 21.43 13.43
N ILE A 242 6.02 22.33 12.96
CA ILE A 242 7.41 22.03 12.61
C ILE A 242 8.22 21.58 13.82
N ASP A 243 7.99 22.19 14.98
CA ASP A 243 8.70 21.87 16.23
C ASP A 243 8.46 20.43 16.68
N GLU A 244 7.23 19.93 16.55
CA GLU A 244 6.91 18.53 16.86
C GLU A 244 7.66 17.56 15.92
N ARG A 245 7.76 17.89 14.63
CA ARG A 245 8.50 17.09 13.66
C ARG A 245 10.00 17.09 13.90
N GLU A 246 10.56 18.19 14.34
CA GLU A 246 11.98 18.25 14.70
C GLU A 246 12.29 17.36 15.91
N ALA A 247 11.45 17.42 16.95
CA ALA A 247 11.60 16.56 18.13
C ALA A 247 11.47 15.07 17.76
N GLU A 248 10.58 14.73 16.83
CA GLU A 248 10.41 13.39 16.30
C GLU A 248 11.64 12.90 15.55
N LEU A 249 12.20 13.71 14.64
CA LEU A 249 13.43 13.37 13.91
C LEU A 249 14.60 13.12 14.86
N ARG A 250 14.78 13.94 15.89
CA ARG A 250 15.80 13.73 16.93
C ARG A 250 15.59 12.40 17.67
N SER A 251 14.35 12.04 17.97
CA SER A 251 14.00 10.75 18.58
C SER A 251 14.38 9.57 17.70
N ILE A 252 14.08 9.67 16.39
CA ILE A 252 14.43 8.64 15.38
C ILE A 252 15.95 8.49 15.28
N CYS A 253 16.69 9.60 15.16
CA CYS A 253 18.15 9.58 15.10
C CYS A 253 18.75 8.88 16.31
N ARG A 254 18.29 9.20 17.52
CA ARG A 254 18.72 8.54 18.75
C ARG A 254 18.43 7.03 18.74
N SER A 255 17.23 6.62 18.31
CA SER A 255 16.84 5.21 18.27
C SER A 255 17.66 4.37 17.27
N LEU A 256 18.23 5.03 16.25
CA LEU A 256 19.09 4.41 15.24
C LEU A 256 20.59 4.51 15.59
N GLY A 257 20.94 5.14 16.71
CA GLY A 257 22.34 5.41 17.06
C GLY A 257 23.04 6.42 16.15
N LEU A 258 22.26 7.24 15.44
CA LEU A 258 22.76 8.33 14.62
C LEU A 258 23.05 9.56 15.50
N THR A 259 24.04 10.36 15.10
CA THR A 259 24.34 11.63 15.77
C THR A 259 23.19 12.64 15.56
N GLU A 260 23.02 13.56 16.49
CA GLU A 260 21.96 14.59 16.42
C GLU A 260 22.19 15.63 15.30
N ASP A 261 23.37 15.64 14.70
CA ASP A 261 23.73 16.53 13.60
C ASP A 261 23.13 16.05 12.27
N MET A 262 21.83 16.25 12.13
CA MET A 262 21.20 16.18 10.80
C MET A 262 21.50 17.49 10.07
N PRO A 263 22.05 17.46 8.85
CA PRO A 263 22.17 18.68 8.08
C PRO A 263 20.76 19.24 7.81
N ASP A 264 20.55 20.48 8.19
CA ASP A 264 19.34 21.22 7.82
C ASP A 264 19.17 21.12 6.30
N MET A 265 18.00 20.65 5.87
CA MET A 265 17.68 20.73 4.46
C MET A 265 17.61 22.23 4.10
N PRO A 266 18.43 22.72 3.14
CA PRO A 266 18.47 24.14 2.81
C PRO A 266 17.05 24.64 2.51
N LYS A 267 16.63 25.69 3.22
CA LYS A 267 15.28 26.29 3.07
C LYS A 267 14.95 26.65 1.61
N GLU A 268 15.99 27.01 0.83
CA GLU A 268 15.88 27.29 -0.61
C GLU A 268 15.48 26.07 -1.41
N LYS A 269 15.96 24.88 -1.05
CA LYS A 269 15.63 23.63 -1.75
C LYS A 269 14.18 23.19 -1.47
N ILE A 270 13.70 23.45 -0.24
CA ILE A 270 12.28 23.27 0.09
C ILE A 270 11.43 24.28 -0.71
N LYS A 271 11.83 25.54 -0.80
CA LYS A 271 11.15 26.56 -1.60
C LYS A 271 11.08 26.20 -3.10
N GLU A 272 12.11 25.54 -3.63
CA GLU A 272 12.11 25.07 -5.03
C GLU A 272 11.08 23.98 -5.30
N LEU A 273 10.88 23.07 -4.36
CA LEU A 273 9.87 22.01 -4.48
C LEU A 273 8.43 22.55 -4.51
N TYR A 274 8.24 23.78 -4.05
CA TYR A 274 6.93 24.40 -3.87
C TYR A 274 6.72 25.62 -4.78
N LYS A 275 7.47 25.75 -5.88
CA LYS A 275 7.26 26.81 -6.87
C LYS A 275 5.85 26.74 -7.44
N LYS A 276 5.31 27.91 -7.83
CA LYS A 276 3.95 28.08 -8.36
C LYS A 276 3.63 27.16 -9.53
N ASP A 277 4.64 26.73 -10.28
CA ASP A 277 4.54 25.83 -11.44
C ASP A 277 4.58 24.34 -11.06
N SER A 278 4.81 24.01 -9.79
CA SER A 278 4.74 22.63 -9.32
C SER A 278 3.32 22.07 -9.52
N PRO A 279 3.17 20.83 -10.03
CA PRO A 279 1.86 20.19 -10.14
C PRO A 279 1.15 20.01 -8.79
N TYR A 280 1.89 20.18 -7.69
CA TYR A 280 1.40 20.12 -6.31
C TYR A 280 1.11 21.50 -5.69
N TYR A 281 1.39 22.59 -6.41
CA TYR A 281 1.10 23.92 -5.91
C TYR A 281 -0.42 24.11 -5.71
N GLY A 282 -0.79 24.64 -4.56
CA GLY A 282 -2.20 24.80 -4.16
C GLY A 282 -2.76 23.66 -3.32
N GLU A 283 -2.05 22.54 -3.22
CA GLU A 283 -2.33 21.47 -2.24
C GLU A 283 -1.55 21.66 -0.94
N LEU A 284 -0.62 22.60 -0.96
CA LEU A 284 0.14 22.99 0.21
C LEU A 284 -0.69 23.94 1.07
N PRO A 285 -0.68 23.74 2.38
CA PRO A 285 -1.28 24.68 3.32
C PRO A 285 -0.69 26.07 3.15
N LYS A 286 -1.56 27.08 3.05
CA LYS A 286 -1.16 28.48 2.82
C LYS A 286 -0.25 29.04 3.93
N ASP A 287 -0.34 28.49 5.13
CA ASP A 287 0.45 28.85 6.29
C ASP A 287 1.90 28.37 6.19
N LEU A 288 2.16 27.23 5.54
CA LEU A 288 3.53 26.79 5.23
C LEU A 288 4.20 27.73 4.24
N ILE A 289 3.45 28.19 3.22
CA ILE A 289 3.95 29.19 2.25
C ILE A 289 4.25 30.51 2.94
N LYS A 290 3.42 30.94 3.91
CA LYS A 290 3.61 32.19 4.66
C LYS A 290 4.78 32.13 5.64
N LYS A 291 5.11 30.98 6.20
CA LYS A 291 6.22 30.78 7.14
C LYS A 291 7.59 30.65 6.44
N GLY A 292 7.64 30.74 5.12
CA GLY A 292 8.88 30.75 4.36
C GLY A 292 9.56 29.37 4.23
N VAL A 293 8.75 28.31 4.36
CA VAL A 293 9.18 26.95 4.02
C VAL A 293 9.02 26.72 2.52
#